data_f608c2dbd7e47ba2837a28f32dd38e63
#
_entry.id   f608c2dbd7e47ba2837a28f32dd38e63
#
_cell.length_a   1.000
_cell.length_b   1.000
_cell.length_c   1.000
_cell.angle_alpha   90.00
_cell.angle_beta   90.00
_cell.angle_gamma   90.00
#
_symmetry.space_group_name_H-M   'P 1'
#
loop_
_entity.id
_entity.type
_entity.pdbx_description
1 polymer ?
#
loop_
_entity_poly.entity_id
_entity_poly.type
_entity_poly.pdbx_seq_one_letter_code
_entity_poly.pdbx_strand_id
1 'polypeptide(L)'
;MSKIEKLTPEQEKDLQVFYREMLDYGRSIKPVDHEKAENIITGFYKRMGYIKPQFMYFSSPKAIIDYKKKCGDDSGVANYSPGQQWIYWKAFYTFAEKIGVKYSDEDSKLLAEWMEESKELHWWFPYEKYVLVSERPIRLTVNDAGLLHNEKHKAIEYSDGWGFYYLNGVCVPEELVVTDSENLSLDFFTNEKNADVKAEFVRKFGVERMLDFGKKVDSYENYDSEEHPYWHESRYELWDMKVLFEGLDYQPYVKMQNQTTEIWHVEAVSPACRTLKDAIKERFGGKDMKILNIA
;
A
#
# COMPACT_ATOMS: atom_id res chain seq x y z
N MET A 1 -27.49 -18.98 -19.86
CA MET A 1 -26.41 -17.98 -19.76
C MET A 1 -25.11 -18.61 -20.21
N SER A 2 -24.44 -18.07 -21.23
CA SER A 2 -23.11 -18.56 -21.61
C SER A 2 -22.13 -18.14 -20.48
N LYS A 3 -21.55 -19.14 -19.85
CA LYS A 3 -20.56 -18.92 -18.78
C LYS A 3 -19.26 -18.44 -19.44
N ILE A 4 -18.79 -17.26 -19.11
CA ILE A 4 -17.47 -16.78 -19.53
C ILE A 4 -16.45 -17.46 -18.63
N GLU A 5 -15.72 -18.46 -19.16
CA GLU A 5 -14.71 -19.20 -18.38
C GLU A 5 -13.34 -18.53 -18.46
N LYS A 6 -13.06 -17.80 -19.53
CA LYS A 6 -11.78 -17.09 -19.76
C LYS A 6 -12.00 -15.88 -20.67
N LEU A 7 -11.29 -14.80 -20.40
CA LEU A 7 -11.25 -13.64 -21.28
C LEU A 7 -10.42 -13.94 -22.55
N THR A 8 -10.80 -13.33 -23.66
CA THR A 8 -9.95 -13.32 -24.85
C THR A 8 -8.79 -12.34 -24.66
N PRO A 9 -7.68 -12.46 -25.41
CA PRO A 9 -6.57 -11.51 -25.32
C PRO A 9 -6.97 -10.04 -25.58
N GLU A 10 -7.96 -9.82 -26.44
CA GLU A 10 -8.53 -8.50 -26.70
C GLU A 10 -9.31 -7.98 -25.49
N GLN A 11 -10.15 -8.81 -24.89
CA GLN A 11 -10.88 -8.47 -23.66
C GLN A 11 -9.94 -8.20 -22.48
N GLU A 12 -8.83 -8.94 -22.36
CA GLU A 12 -7.82 -8.69 -21.33
C GLU A 12 -7.16 -7.32 -21.51
N LYS A 13 -6.86 -6.93 -22.76
CA LYS A 13 -6.33 -5.60 -23.08
C LYS A 13 -7.33 -4.49 -22.77
N ASP A 14 -8.59 -4.68 -23.18
CA ASP A 14 -9.67 -3.73 -22.93
C ASP A 14 -9.94 -3.56 -21.42
N LEU A 15 -9.87 -4.66 -20.65
CA LEU A 15 -9.99 -4.62 -19.20
C LEU A 15 -8.90 -3.75 -18.57
N GLN A 16 -7.66 -3.87 -19.02
CA GLN A 16 -6.55 -3.07 -18.49
C GLN A 16 -6.75 -1.57 -18.76
N VAL A 17 -7.21 -1.21 -19.95
CA VAL A 17 -7.50 0.20 -20.31
C VAL A 17 -8.65 0.72 -19.45
N PHE A 18 -9.74 -0.02 -19.41
CA PHE A 18 -10.92 0.34 -18.62
C PHE A 18 -10.59 0.47 -17.13
N TYR A 19 -9.82 -0.47 -16.60
CA TYR A 19 -9.40 -0.44 -15.18
C TYR A 19 -8.57 0.79 -14.84
N ARG A 20 -7.65 1.21 -15.72
CA ARG A 20 -6.85 2.43 -15.53
C ARG A 20 -7.74 3.66 -15.48
N GLU A 21 -8.69 3.78 -16.40
CA GLU A 21 -9.67 4.88 -16.39
C GLU A 21 -10.46 4.92 -15.07
N MET A 22 -10.90 3.77 -14.57
CA MET A 22 -11.63 3.71 -13.29
C MET A 22 -10.74 4.04 -12.09
N LEU A 23 -9.45 3.68 -12.12
CA LEU A 23 -8.50 4.09 -11.09
C LEU A 23 -8.33 5.62 -11.03
N ASP A 24 -8.35 6.30 -12.18
CA ASP A 24 -8.24 7.77 -12.21
C ASP A 24 -9.44 8.42 -11.53
N TYR A 25 -10.66 7.89 -11.71
CA TYR A 25 -11.83 8.33 -10.96
C TYR A 25 -11.69 8.01 -9.46
N GLY A 26 -11.25 6.81 -9.10
CA GLY A 26 -11.05 6.40 -7.71
C GLY A 26 -10.00 7.22 -6.97
N ARG A 27 -9.06 7.83 -7.70
CA ARG A 27 -8.01 8.71 -7.17
C ARG A 27 -8.27 10.19 -7.35
N SER A 28 -9.43 10.55 -7.88
CA SER A 28 -9.76 11.95 -8.15
C SER A 28 -9.73 12.77 -6.87
N ILE A 29 -9.01 13.90 -6.93
CA ILE A 29 -9.01 14.95 -5.91
C ILE A 29 -9.81 16.18 -6.37
N LYS A 30 -10.52 16.07 -7.49
CA LYS A 30 -11.38 17.14 -7.98
C LYS A 30 -12.50 17.36 -6.96
N PRO A 31 -12.77 18.61 -6.54
CA PRO A 31 -13.86 18.92 -5.63
C PRO A 31 -15.18 18.29 -6.07
N VAL A 32 -16.02 17.89 -5.12
CA VAL A 32 -17.35 17.37 -5.41
C VAL A 32 -18.17 18.46 -6.09
N ASP A 33 -18.77 18.13 -7.23
CA ASP A 33 -19.75 18.99 -7.88
C ASP A 33 -21.09 18.85 -7.12
N HIS A 34 -21.42 19.84 -6.29
CA HIS A 34 -22.56 19.78 -5.39
C HIS A 34 -23.88 19.64 -6.17
N GLU A 35 -24.03 20.30 -7.34
CA GLU A 35 -25.25 20.20 -8.14
C GLU A 35 -25.46 18.77 -8.67
N LYS A 36 -24.40 18.18 -9.23
CA LYS A 36 -24.44 16.80 -9.68
C LYS A 36 -24.66 15.83 -8.53
N ALA A 37 -23.96 16.00 -7.41
CA ALA A 37 -24.12 15.20 -6.21
C ALA A 37 -25.56 15.20 -5.71
N GLU A 38 -26.18 16.39 -5.62
CA GLU A 38 -27.59 16.54 -5.22
C GLU A 38 -28.52 15.83 -6.19
N ASN A 39 -28.31 15.96 -7.49
CA ASN A 39 -29.14 15.32 -8.50
C ASN A 39 -29.06 13.79 -8.41
N ILE A 40 -27.87 13.22 -8.28
CA ILE A 40 -27.63 11.76 -8.16
C ILE A 40 -28.30 11.24 -6.89
N ILE A 41 -28.01 11.83 -5.75
CA ILE A 41 -28.55 11.38 -4.46
C ILE A 41 -30.08 11.54 -4.41
N THR A 42 -30.63 12.64 -4.93
CA THR A 42 -32.07 12.82 -5.04
C THR A 42 -32.73 11.74 -5.88
N GLY A 43 -32.07 11.31 -6.95
CA GLY A 43 -32.51 10.16 -7.77
C GLY A 43 -32.64 8.87 -6.96
N PHE A 44 -31.66 8.55 -6.11
CA PHE A 44 -31.73 7.40 -5.20
C PHE A 44 -32.88 7.52 -4.19
N TYR A 45 -33.04 8.69 -3.55
CA TYR A 45 -34.13 8.94 -2.60
C TYR A 45 -35.47 8.76 -3.25
N LYS A 46 -35.70 9.34 -4.43
CA LYS A 46 -36.93 9.21 -5.20
C LYS A 46 -37.27 7.75 -5.51
N ARG A 47 -36.27 6.94 -5.90
CA ARG A 47 -36.45 5.50 -6.18
C ARG A 47 -36.91 4.74 -4.94
N MET A 48 -36.39 5.09 -3.76
CA MET A 48 -36.78 4.49 -2.48
C MET A 48 -38.11 5.05 -1.92
N GLY A 49 -38.75 5.98 -2.63
CA GLY A 49 -40.02 6.58 -2.20
C GLY A 49 -39.87 7.73 -1.19
N TYR A 50 -38.66 8.27 -1.02
CA TYR A 50 -38.40 9.41 -0.16
C TYR A 50 -38.43 10.73 -0.94
N ILE A 51 -38.65 11.84 -0.21
CA ILE A 51 -38.54 13.20 -0.74
C ILE A 51 -37.05 13.60 -0.87
N LYS A 52 -36.76 14.70 -1.59
CA LYS A 52 -35.41 15.28 -1.67
C LYS A 52 -34.89 15.58 -0.25
N PRO A 53 -33.72 15.03 0.15
CA PRO A 53 -33.16 15.31 1.48
C PRO A 53 -32.55 16.70 1.57
N GLN A 54 -32.30 17.17 2.80
CA GLN A 54 -31.45 18.32 3.04
C GLN A 54 -29.97 17.88 2.95
N PHE A 55 -29.12 18.61 2.22
CA PHE A 55 -27.71 18.32 2.03
C PHE A 55 -26.85 19.07 3.06
N MET A 56 -25.90 18.34 3.64
CA MET A 56 -24.89 18.88 4.55
C MET A 56 -23.49 18.40 4.08
N TYR A 57 -22.62 19.33 3.74
CA TYR A 57 -21.28 19.06 3.23
C TYR A 57 -20.23 19.20 4.32
N PHE A 58 -19.23 18.32 4.29
CA PHE A 58 -18.17 18.24 5.27
C PHE A 58 -16.81 18.15 4.59
N SER A 59 -15.79 18.71 5.21
CA SER A 59 -14.42 18.75 4.70
C SER A 59 -13.77 17.36 4.55
N SER A 60 -14.21 16.38 5.33
CA SER A 60 -13.66 15.02 5.34
C SER A 60 -14.67 14.00 5.88
N PRO A 61 -14.45 12.68 5.63
CA PRO A 61 -15.20 11.61 6.30
C PRO A 61 -15.11 11.68 7.83
N LYS A 62 -13.95 12.11 8.36
CA LYS A 62 -13.77 12.28 9.81
C LYS A 62 -14.69 13.38 10.37
N ALA A 63 -14.79 14.49 9.67
CA ALA A 63 -15.68 15.58 10.09
C ALA A 63 -17.15 15.13 10.17
N ILE A 64 -17.60 14.24 9.27
CA ILE A 64 -18.92 13.61 9.35
C ILE A 64 -19.03 12.73 10.60
N ILE A 65 -18.05 11.87 10.85
CA ILE A 65 -18.05 10.97 12.02
C ILE A 65 -18.10 11.78 13.33
N ASP A 66 -17.31 12.85 13.40
CA ASP A 66 -17.29 13.74 14.57
C ASP A 66 -18.64 14.47 14.76
N TYR A 67 -19.27 14.90 13.66
CA TYR A 67 -20.61 15.47 13.69
C TYR A 67 -21.66 14.46 14.17
N LYS A 68 -21.65 13.24 13.64
CA LYS A 68 -22.54 12.15 14.05
C LYS A 68 -22.45 11.90 15.56
N LYS A 69 -21.23 11.78 16.10
CA LYS A 69 -21.00 11.60 17.55
C LYS A 69 -21.56 12.75 18.36
N LYS A 70 -21.40 14.01 17.93
CA LYS A 70 -21.99 15.18 18.61
C LYS A 70 -23.51 15.15 18.63
N CYS A 71 -24.12 14.50 17.62
CA CYS A 71 -25.59 14.31 17.55
C CYS A 71 -26.06 13.04 18.29
N GLY A 72 -25.19 12.32 18.99
CA GLY A 72 -25.52 11.09 19.70
C GLY A 72 -25.60 9.83 18.81
N ASP A 73 -25.08 9.91 17.59
CA ASP A 73 -24.96 8.76 16.68
C ASP A 73 -23.54 8.18 16.71
N ASP A 74 -23.37 7.12 17.47
CA ASP A 74 -22.09 6.38 17.61
C ASP A 74 -21.90 5.28 16.56
N SER A 75 -22.75 5.21 15.53
CA SER A 75 -22.66 4.17 14.48
C SER A 75 -21.37 4.25 13.62
N GLY A 76 -20.58 5.29 13.80
CA GLY A 76 -19.31 5.45 13.07
C GLY A 76 -19.52 5.51 11.56
N VAL A 77 -18.91 4.56 10.84
CA VAL A 77 -19.02 4.43 9.37
C VAL A 77 -20.17 3.52 8.93
N ALA A 78 -21.04 3.06 9.84
CA ALA A 78 -22.19 2.25 9.42
C ALA A 78 -23.12 3.03 8.50
N ASN A 79 -23.75 2.32 7.56
CA ASN A 79 -24.74 2.86 6.62
C ASN A 79 -24.24 4.02 5.74
N TYR A 80 -22.98 3.97 5.30
CA TYR A 80 -22.46 4.94 4.34
C TYR A 80 -22.38 4.36 2.93
N SER A 81 -22.33 5.22 1.91
CA SER A 81 -21.90 4.88 0.57
C SER A 81 -20.47 5.42 0.36
N PRO A 82 -19.52 4.59 -0.04
CA PRO A 82 -18.13 5.00 -0.19
C PRO A 82 -17.84 5.75 -1.49
N GLY A 83 -18.84 5.94 -2.37
CA GLY A 83 -18.68 6.68 -3.62
C GLY A 83 -17.51 6.19 -4.45
N GLN A 84 -16.56 7.08 -4.76
CA GLN A 84 -15.40 6.78 -5.61
C GLN A 84 -14.51 5.65 -5.09
N GLN A 85 -14.48 5.38 -3.78
CA GLN A 85 -13.61 4.34 -3.23
C GLN A 85 -14.06 2.92 -3.61
N TRP A 86 -15.33 2.74 -3.96
CA TRP A 86 -15.86 1.44 -4.43
C TRP A 86 -16.02 1.36 -5.94
N ILE A 87 -15.45 2.28 -6.69
CA ILE A 87 -15.58 2.30 -8.14
C ILE A 87 -15.07 1.00 -8.79
N TYR A 88 -14.08 0.34 -8.20
CA TYR A 88 -13.52 -0.90 -8.73
C TYR A 88 -14.54 -2.06 -8.75
N TRP A 89 -15.42 -2.18 -7.75
CA TRP A 89 -16.50 -3.18 -7.75
C TRP A 89 -17.51 -2.90 -8.85
N LYS A 90 -17.93 -1.64 -8.96
CA LYS A 90 -18.89 -1.21 -9.98
C LYS A 90 -18.31 -1.35 -11.39
N ALA A 91 -17.02 -1.02 -11.53
CA ALA A 91 -16.26 -1.22 -12.76
C ALA A 91 -16.21 -2.69 -13.19
N PHE A 92 -16.01 -3.61 -12.24
CA PHE A 92 -16.03 -5.04 -12.55
C PHE A 92 -17.36 -5.47 -13.17
N TYR A 93 -18.49 -5.11 -12.59
CA TYR A 93 -19.81 -5.46 -13.14
C TYR A 93 -20.09 -4.75 -14.47
N THR A 94 -19.70 -3.47 -14.60
CA THR A 94 -19.85 -2.72 -15.85
C THR A 94 -18.99 -3.35 -16.98
N PHE A 95 -17.79 -3.79 -16.67
CA PHE A 95 -16.96 -4.48 -17.65
C PHE A 95 -17.53 -5.85 -18.02
N ALA A 96 -18.08 -6.59 -17.06
CA ALA A 96 -18.74 -7.86 -17.32
C ALA A 96 -19.92 -7.70 -18.31
N GLU A 97 -20.73 -6.66 -18.16
CA GLU A 97 -21.80 -6.30 -19.10
C GLU A 97 -21.22 -5.99 -20.49
N LYS A 98 -20.15 -5.18 -20.56
CA LYS A 98 -19.48 -4.82 -21.82
C LYS A 98 -18.96 -6.01 -22.61
N ILE A 99 -18.53 -7.08 -21.93
CA ILE A 99 -18.04 -8.32 -22.56
C ILE A 99 -19.15 -9.36 -22.80
N GLY A 100 -20.41 -9.01 -22.56
CA GLY A 100 -21.57 -9.81 -22.95
C GLY A 100 -22.30 -10.55 -21.82
N VAL A 101 -21.98 -10.31 -20.56
CA VAL A 101 -22.83 -10.71 -19.44
C VAL A 101 -24.12 -9.90 -19.51
N LYS A 102 -25.26 -10.58 -19.51
CA LYS A 102 -26.58 -9.92 -19.59
C LYS A 102 -27.17 -9.74 -18.20
N TYR A 103 -27.48 -8.51 -17.86
CA TYR A 103 -28.31 -8.13 -16.72
C TYR A 103 -29.72 -7.83 -17.18
N SER A 104 -30.65 -7.66 -16.26
CA SER A 104 -31.96 -7.09 -16.57
C SER A 104 -31.80 -5.60 -16.93
N ASP A 105 -32.73 -5.03 -17.68
CA ASP A 105 -32.71 -3.59 -18.01
C ASP A 105 -32.69 -2.71 -16.75
N GLU A 106 -33.37 -3.18 -15.68
CA GLU A 106 -33.40 -2.48 -14.38
C GLU A 106 -32.04 -2.52 -13.69
N ASP A 107 -31.38 -3.70 -13.67
CA ASP A 107 -30.05 -3.85 -13.07
C ASP A 107 -28.98 -3.07 -13.84
N SER A 108 -29.01 -3.08 -15.18
CA SER A 108 -28.10 -2.31 -16.02
C SER A 108 -28.26 -0.81 -15.77
N LYS A 109 -29.48 -0.32 -15.64
CA LYS A 109 -29.75 1.08 -15.29
C LYS A 109 -29.24 1.43 -13.91
N LEU A 110 -29.48 0.58 -12.91
CA LEU A 110 -28.99 0.77 -11.55
C LEU A 110 -27.46 0.79 -11.51
N LEU A 111 -26.80 -0.10 -12.24
CA LEU A 111 -25.34 -0.17 -12.34
C LEU A 111 -24.78 1.12 -12.95
N ALA A 112 -25.40 1.65 -14.01
CA ALA A 112 -25.00 2.93 -14.61
C ALA A 112 -25.11 4.09 -13.63
N GLU A 113 -26.19 4.16 -12.85
CA GLU A 113 -26.37 5.19 -11.81
C GLU A 113 -25.33 5.05 -10.68
N TRP A 114 -25.02 3.83 -10.28
CA TRP A 114 -23.95 3.58 -9.30
C TRP A 114 -22.56 3.95 -9.82
N MET A 115 -22.32 3.76 -11.11
CA MET A 115 -21.07 4.22 -11.74
C MET A 115 -20.97 5.75 -11.72
N GLU A 116 -22.05 6.47 -12.07
CA GLU A 116 -22.06 7.94 -12.00
C GLU A 116 -21.88 8.43 -10.55
N GLU A 117 -22.53 7.78 -9.58
CA GLU A 117 -22.33 8.07 -8.15
C GLU A 117 -20.85 7.96 -7.77
N SER A 118 -20.17 6.89 -8.21
CA SER A 118 -18.74 6.69 -7.90
C SER A 118 -17.80 7.67 -8.60
N LYS A 119 -18.18 8.17 -9.77
CA LYS A 119 -17.40 9.20 -10.47
C LYS A 119 -17.53 10.59 -9.84
N GLU A 120 -18.69 10.91 -9.32
CA GLU A 120 -19.03 12.27 -8.88
C GLU A 120 -18.99 12.46 -7.36
N LEU A 121 -19.18 11.39 -6.56
CA LEU A 121 -19.27 11.44 -5.10
C LEU A 121 -18.07 10.82 -4.41
N HIS A 122 -17.79 11.32 -3.21
CA HIS A 122 -16.92 10.68 -2.22
C HIS A 122 -17.79 9.94 -1.18
N TRP A 123 -17.49 9.95 0.10
CA TRP A 123 -18.31 9.31 1.12
C TRP A 123 -19.59 10.11 1.35
N TRP A 124 -20.73 9.42 1.47
CA TRP A 124 -21.97 10.04 1.87
C TRP A 124 -22.81 9.11 2.75
N PHE A 125 -23.59 9.70 3.65
CA PHE A 125 -24.38 8.99 4.67
C PHE A 125 -25.84 9.38 4.52
N PRO A 126 -26.71 8.46 4.08
CA PRO A 126 -28.14 8.72 3.92
C PRO A 126 -28.90 8.63 5.25
N TYR A 127 -29.74 9.62 5.50
CA TYR A 127 -30.77 9.63 6.53
C TYR A 127 -32.09 9.99 5.88
N GLU A 128 -33.22 9.68 6.53
CA GLU A 128 -34.55 9.88 5.94
C GLU A 128 -34.76 11.30 5.40
N LYS A 129 -34.34 12.33 6.16
CA LYS A 129 -34.63 13.75 5.86
C LYS A 129 -33.40 14.55 5.43
N TYR A 130 -32.20 14.03 5.64
CA TYR A 130 -30.96 14.71 5.31
C TYR A 130 -29.89 13.72 4.88
N VAL A 131 -28.86 14.23 4.25
CA VAL A 131 -27.70 13.47 3.84
C VAL A 131 -26.41 14.21 4.19
N LEU A 132 -25.41 13.49 4.72
CA LEU A 132 -24.10 14.04 5.02
C LEU A 132 -23.17 13.62 3.88
N VAL A 133 -22.50 14.58 3.26
CA VAL A 133 -21.62 14.36 2.10
C VAL A 133 -20.23 14.87 2.44
N SER A 134 -19.22 14.03 2.22
CA SER A 134 -17.82 14.41 2.38
C SER A 134 -17.26 14.97 1.09
N GLU A 135 -16.46 16.03 1.21
CA GLU A 135 -15.56 16.46 0.15
C GLU A 135 -14.47 15.42 -0.10
N ARG A 136 -13.86 15.49 -1.29
CA ARG A 136 -12.71 14.69 -1.65
C ARG A 136 -11.43 15.18 -0.97
N PRO A 137 -10.39 14.34 -0.87
CA PRO A 137 -9.10 14.80 -0.39
C PRO A 137 -8.54 15.88 -1.32
N ILE A 138 -7.79 16.82 -0.75
CA ILE A 138 -7.06 17.85 -1.48
C ILE A 138 -5.71 17.35 -1.99
N ARG A 139 -5.23 16.22 -1.44
CA ARG A 139 -4.01 15.52 -1.87
C ARG A 139 -4.25 14.01 -1.85
N LEU A 140 -3.82 13.35 -2.90
CA LEU A 140 -3.69 11.90 -2.99
C LEU A 140 -2.45 11.60 -3.85
N THR A 141 -1.46 10.94 -3.28
CA THR A 141 -0.20 10.61 -3.96
C THR A 141 0.05 9.12 -3.98
N VAL A 142 0.61 8.65 -5.09
CA VAL A 142 0.97 7.24 -5.31
C VAL A 142 2.39 7.15 -5.87
N ASN A 143 3.03 6.00 -5.69
CA ASN A 143 4.29 5.66 -6.35
C ASN A 143 4.07 5.12 -7.78
N ASP A 144 5.14 4.76 -8.48
CA ASP A 144 5.10 4.21 -9.85
C ASP A 144 4.33 2.88 -9.96
N ALA A 145 4.25 2.11 -8.87
CA ALA A 145 3.42 0.91 -8.78
C ALA A 145 1.93 1.23 -8.52
N GLY A 146 1.58 2.51 -8.36
CA GLY A 146 0.21 2.95 -8.08
C GLY A 146 -0.24 2.72 -6.64
N LEU A 147 0.66 2.46 -5.72
CA LEU A 147 0.37 2.33 -4.29
C LEU A 147 0.41 3.70 -3.61
N LEU A 148 -0.47 3.95 -2.64
CA LEU A 148 -0.43 5.16 -1.83
C LEU A 148 0.96 5.34 -1.22
N HIS A 149 1.56 6.53 -1.45
CA HIS A 149 2.94 6.78 -1.05
C HIS A 149 3.25 8.27 -1.00
N ASN A 150 3.92 8.69 0.06
CA ASN A 150 4.58 10.00 0.15
C ASN A 150 5.67 9.96 1.22
N GLU A 151 6.88 10.37 0.89
CA GLU A 151 8.02 10.34 1.83
C GLU A 151 8.18 11.62 2.68
N LYS A 152 7.31 12.62 2.49
CA LYS A 152 7.42 13.93 3.16
C LYS A 152 6.14 14.37 3.84
N HIS A 153 5.00 13.95 3.32
CA HIS A 153 3.68 14.42 3.71
C HIS A 153 2.69 13.28 3.81
N LYS A 154 1.47 13.57 4.24
CA LYS A 154 0.36 12.62 4.11
C LYS A 154 0.16 12.24 2.65
N ALA A 155 0.00 10.95 2.37
CA ALA A 155 -0.33 10.46 1.04
C ALA A 155 -1.80 10.75 0.68
N ILE A 156 -2.68 10.81 1.68
CA ILE A 156 -4.06 11.29 1.56
C ILE A 156 -4.25 12.40 2.58
N GLU A 157 -4.72 13.56 2.14
CA GLU A 157 -5.00 14.71 3.02
C GLU A 157 -6.26 15.45 2.59
N TYR A 158 -7.09 15.84 3.57
CA TYR A 158 -8.30 16.62 3.39
C TYR A 158 -8.10 18.07 3.79
N SER A 159 -9.03 18.94 3.41
CA SER A 159 -8.93 20.39 3.65
C SER A 159 -8.94 20.79 5.13
N ASP A 160 -9.42 19.92 6.02
CA ASP A 160 -9.39 20.10 7.48
C ASP A 160 -8.09 19.59 8.12
N GLY A 161 -7.11 19.15 7.32
CA GLY A 161 -5.83 18.61 7.76
C GLY A 161 -5.89 17.14 8.17
N TRP A 162 -7.07 16.50 8.19
CA TRP A 162 -7.15 15.07 8.43
C TRP A 162 -6.60 14.28 7.23
N GLY A 163 -6.02 13.10 7.50
CA GLY A 163 -5.47 12.25 6.45
C GLY A 163 -4.56 11.17 7.00
N PHE A 164 -3.85 10.49 6.10
CA PHE A 164 -3.04 9.32 6.41
C PHE A 164 -1.68 9.39 5.74
N TYR A 165 -0.69 8.89 6.45
CA TYR A 165 0.65 8.67 5.93
C TYR A 165 0.77 7.26 5.38
N TYR A 166 1.29 7.14 4.17
CA TYR A 166 1.53 5.86 3.50
C TYR A 166 2.91 5.81 2.88
N LEU A 167 3.58 4.68 3.05
CA LEU A 167 4.78 4.31 2.32
C LEU A 167 4.51 3.00 1.56
N ASN A 168 4.67 3.00 0.26
CA ASN A 168 4.45 1.85 -0.63
C ASN A 168 3.16 1.06 -0.38
N GLY A 169 2.06 1.75 -0.08
CA GLY A 169 0.76 1.16 0.22
C GLY A 169 0.55 0.75 1.68
N VAL A 170 1.56 0.86 2.52
CA VAL A 170 1.48 0.59 3.96
C VAL A 170 1.11 1.88 4.69
N CYS A 171 0.03 1.84 5.47
CA CYS A 171 -0.32 2.93 6.37
C CYS A 171 0.66 2.94 7.54
N VAL A 172 1.36 4.05 7.72
CA VAL A 172 2.44 4.19 8.70
C VAL A 172 2.19 5.37 9.65
N PRO A 173 2.77 5.37 10.84
CA PRO A 173 2.79 6.55 11.70
C PRO A 173 3.49 7.75 11.04
N GLU A 174 3.03 8.96 11.39
CA GLU A 174 3.61 10.23 10.92
C GLU A 174 5.13 10.29 11.09
N GLU A 175 5.61 9.89 12.27
CA GLU A 175 7.04 9.89 12.63
C GLU A 175 7.90 9.19 11.56
N LEU A 176 7.43 8.05 11.04
CA LEU A 176 8.18 7.30 10.03
C LEU A 176 8.29 8.05 8.69
N VAL A 177 7.36 8.96 8.39
CA VAL A 177 7.39 9.73 7.14
C VAL A 177 8.17 11.02 7.31
N VAL A 178 7.88 11.81 8.36
CA VAL A 178 8.40 13.18 8.50
C VAL A 178 9.81 13.24 9.09
N THR A 179 10.25 12.18 9.79
CA THR A 179 11.59 12.13 10.35
C THR A 179 12.60 11.71 9.29
N ASP A 180 13.67 12.48 9.13
CA ASP A 180 14.76 12.10 8.23
C ASP A 180 15.39 10.76 8.66
N SER A 181 15.85 9.98 7.70
CA SER A 181 16.40 8.64 7.96
C SER A 181 17.49 8.64 9.03
N GLU A 182 18.32 9.67 9.06
CA GLU A 182 19.44 9.84 10.02
C GLU A 182 18.96 10.00 11.45
N ASN A 183 17.76 10.57 11.65
CA ASN A 183 17.19 10.89 12.96
C ASN A 183 16.16 9.85 13.43
N LEU A 184 15.87 8.82 12.63
CA LEU A 184 14.98 7.74 13.04
C LEU A 184 15.59 6.94 14.20
N SER A 185 14.78 6.70 15.26
CA SER A 185 15.20 5.92 16.42
C SER A 185 14.91 4.43 16.22
N LEU A 186 15.84 3.57 16.65
CA LEU A 186 15.63 2.12 16.69
C LEU A 186 14.49 1.73 17.64
N ASP A 187 14.20 2.54 18.67
CA ASP A 187 13.07 2.31 19.58
C ASP A 187 11.74 2.24 18.82
N PHE A 188 11.61 3.00 17.73
CA PHE A 188 10.44 2.87 16.85
C PHE A 188 10.31 1.43 16.34
N PHE A 189 11.37 0.86 15.80
CA PHE A 189 11.37 -0.50 15.25
C PHE A 189 11.09 -1.56 16.32
N THR A 190 11.68 -1.43 17.50
CA THR A 190 11.54 -2.42 18.57
C THR A 190 10.13 -2.41 19.18
N ASN A 191 9.49 -1.24 19.27
CA ASN A 191 8.15 -1.07 19.83
C ASN A 191 7.02 -1.33 18.80
N GLU A 192 7.30 -1.23 17.50
CA GLU A 192 6.32 -1.48 16.45
C GLU A 192 5.99 -2.99 16.38
N LYS A 193 4.71 -3.31 16.20
CA LYS A 193 4.22 -4.70 16.12
C LYS A 193 3.83 -5.11 14.71
N ASN A 194 3.53 -4.14 13.85
CA ASN A 194 3.14 -4.41 12.47
C ASN A 194 4.37 -4.70 11.62
N ALA A 195 4.46 -5.90 11.05
CA ALA A 195 5.59 -6.35 10.23
C ALA A 195 5.79 -5.50 8.97
N ASP A 196 4.69 -5.03 8.34
CA ASP A 196 4.76 -4.20 7.14
C ASP A 196 5.31 -2.81 7.46
N VAL A 197 4.93 -2.23 8.61
CA VAL A 197 5.48 -0.94 9.09
C VAL A 197 6.96 -1.11 9.44
N LYS A 198 7.37 -2.24 10.06
CA LYS A 198 8.79 -2.56 10.29
C LYS A 198 9.57 -2.66 8.99
N ALA A 199 9.01 -3.28 7.94
CA ALA A 199 9.66 -3.38 6.64
C ALA A 199 9.89 -1.98 6.02
N GLU A 200 8.91 -1.09 6.11
CA GLU A 200 9.06 0.30 5.65
C GLU A 200 10.07 1.09 6.50
N PHE A 201 10.14 0.83 7.81
CA PHE A 201 11.19 1.39 8.65
C PHE A 201 12.58 0.97 8.17
N VAL A 202 12.80 -0.34 7.96
CA VAL A 202 14.10 -0.87 7.47
C VAL A 202 14.47 -0.28 6.11
N ARG A 203 13.49 -0.14 5.21
CA ARG A 203 13.68 0.47 3.90
C ARG A 203 14.17 1.92 4.02
N LYS A 204 13.57 2.72 4.92
CA LYS A 204 13.93 4.13 5.11
C LYS A 204 15.19 4.31 5.94
N PHE A 205 15.33 3.54 7.02
CA PHE A 205 16.48 3.60 7.93
C PHE A 205 17.77 3.11 7.27
N GLY A 206 17.64 2.13 6.37
CA GLY A 206 18.75 1.47 5.69
C GLY A 206 19.18 0.19 6.38
N VAL A 207 19.13 -0.92 5.64
CA VAL A 207 19.46 -2.25 6.17
C VAL A 207 20.90 -2.34 6.69
N GLU A 208 21.83 -1.60 6.07
CA GLU A 208 23.23 -1.56 6.54
C GLU A 208 23.37 -0.91 7.92
N ARG A 209 22.65 0.17 8.17
CA ARG A 209 22.61 0.82 9.48
C ARG A 209 21.98 -0.05 10.56
N MET A 210 21.07 -0.95 10.18
CA MET A 210 20.52 -1.93 11.14
C MET A 210 21.61 -2.82 11.71
N LEU A 211 22.67 -3.13 10.94
CA LEU A 211 23.80 -3.95 11.40
C LEU A 211 24.59 -3.29 12.53
N ASP A 212 24.61 -1.95 12.63
CA ASP A 212 25.33 -1.23 13.68
C ASP A 212 24.81 -1.60 15.09
N PHE A 213 23.59 -2.12 15.18
CA PHE A 213 22.97 -2.61 16.42
C PHE A 213 23.21 -4.10 16.67
N GLY A 214 23.69 -4.83 15.66
CA GLY A 214 24.02 -6.25 15.74
C GLY A 214 25.42 -6.50 16.28
N LYS A 215 25.75 -7.78 16.41
CA LYS A 215 27.10 -8.21 16.74
C LYS A 215 27.72 -8.92 15.54
N LYS A 216 28.84 -8.40 15.04
CA LYS A 216 29.63 -9.12 14.03
C LYS A 216 30.15 -10.42 14.65
N VAL A 217 29.83 -11.55 14.02
CA VAL A 217 30.18 -12.89 14.48
C VAL A 217 31.43 -13.39 13.76
N ASP A 218 31.50 -13.14 12.44
CA ASP A 218 32.56 -13.65 11.59
C ASP A 218 32.75 -12.74 10.37
N SER A 219 33.91 -12.76 9.73
CA SER A 219 34.19 -12.00 8.51
C SER A 219 35.21 -12.71 7.63
N TYR A 220 35.06 -12.54 6.32
CA TYR A 220 35.97 -13.06 5.34
C TYR A 220 36.25 -12.01 4.27
N GLU A 221 37.52 -11.77 4.02
CA GLU A 221 38.00 -10.92 2.94
C GLU A 221 39.01 -11.72 2.12
N ASN A 222 38.81 -11.81 0.83
CA ASN A 222 39.74 -12.46 -0.07
C ASN A 222 40.49 -11.38 -0.88
N TYR A 223 41.78 -11.25 -0.60
CA TYR A 223 42.67 -10.32 -1.31
C TYR A 223 43.62 -11.05 -2.25
N ASP A 224 43.44 -12.35 -2.52
CA ASP A 224 44.39 -13.15 -3.24
C ASP A 224 44.28 -12.89 -4.75
N SER A 225 45.05 -11.88 -5.20
CA SER A 225 45.16 -11.48 -6.60
C SER A 225 46.31 -12.17 -7.36
N GLU A 226 47.22 -12.86 -6.67
CA GLU A 226 48.43 -13.43 -7.32
C GLU A 226 48.16 -14.77 -8.03
N GLU A 227 47.25 -15.60 -7.51
CA GLU A 227 46.94 -16.90 -8.15
C GLU A 227 45.87 -16.81 -9.24
N HIS A 228 44.99 -15.74 -9.22
CA HIS A 228 43.89 -15.59 -10.17
C HIS A 228 43.65 -14.14 -10.54
N PRO A 229 44.25 -13.61 -11.61
CA PRO A 229 44.19 -12.20 -12.03
C PRO A 229 42.77 -11.70 -12.43
N TYR A 230 41.76 -12.56 -12.45
CA TYR A 230 40.37 -12.23 -12.75
C TYR A 230 39.44 -12.23 -11.50
N TRP A 231 40.02 -12.42 -10.31
CA TRP A 231 39.23 -12.50 -9.08
C TRP A 231 39.17 -11.14 -8.43
N HIS A 232 37.95 -10.66 -8.27
CA HIS A 232 37.67 -9.46 -7.50
C HIS A 232 37.67 -9.78 -6.01
N GLU A 233 38.00 -8.81 -5.20
CA GLU A 233 37.94 -8.90 -3.74
C GLU A 233 36.51 -9.25 -3.29
N SER A 234 36.34 -10.36 -2.61
CA SER A 234 35.06 -10.78 -2.04
C SER A 234 35.04 -10.48 -0.57
N ARG A 235 34.06 -9.69 -0.15
CA ARG A 235 33.85 -9.31 1.26
C ARG A 235 32.55 -9.85 1.77
N TYR A 236 32.65 -10.61 2.86
CA TYR A 236 31.48 -11.21 3.53
C TYR A 236 31.59 -10.99 5.02
N GLU A 237 30.47 -10.71 5.68
CA GLU A 237 30.37 -10.58 7.12
C GLU A 237 29.14 -11.34 7.61
N LEU A 238 29.28 -12.05 8.73
CA LEU A 238 28.17 -12.67 9.45
C LEU A 238 27.87 -11.86 10.70
N TRP A 239 26.61 -11.50 10.85
CA TRP A 239 26.12 -10.65 11.93
C TRP A 239 25.02 -11.36 12.71
N ASP A 240 25.04 -11.29 14.04
CA ASP A 240 23.92 -11.68 14.91
C ASP A 240 23.05 -10.45 15.21
N MET A 241 21.85 -10.47 14.67
CA MET A 241 20.88 -9.39 14.77
C MET A 241 19.80 -9.64 15.83
N LYS A 242 20.03 -10.57 16.77
CA LYS A 242 19.04 -10.93 17.81
C LYS A 242 18.50 -9.74 18.61
N VAL A 243 19.27 -8.67 18.74
CA VAL A 243 18.87 -7.45 19.44
C VAL A 243 17.61 -6.82 18.85
N LEU A 244 17.32 -7.05 17.57
CA LEU A 244 16.16 -6.53 16.87
C LEU A 244 14.91 -7.45 16.97
N PHE A 245 15.06 -8.63 17.58
CA PHE A 245 14.02 -9.65 17.59
C PHE A 245 13.80 -10.17 19.01
N GLU A 246 12.68 -9.84 19.59
CA GLU A 246 12.29 -10.29 20.93
C GLU A 246 12.18 -11.82 21.00
N GLY A 247 12.77 -12.42 22.03
CA GLY A 247 12.66 -13.85 22.29
C GLY A 247 13.57 -14.76 21.45
N LEU A 248 14.45 -14.20 20.62
CA LEU A 248 15.44 -14.98 19.87
C LEU A 248 16.82 -14.94 20.54
N ASP A 249 17.45 -16.12 20.63
CA ASP A 249 18.82 -16.26 21.16
C ASP A 249 19.87 -15.92 20.11
N TYR A 250 19.52 -16.06 18.82
CA TYR A 250 20.42 -15.84 17.69
C TYR A 250 19.64 -15.64 16.39
N GLN A 251 19.98 -14.57 15.66
CA GLN A 251 19.37 -14.28 14.36
C GLN A 251 20.44 -13.81 13.37
N PRO A 252 21.01 -14.75 12.56
CA PRO A 252 22.12 -14.42 11.68
C PRO A 252 21.69 -13.76 10.39
N TYR A 253 22.51 -12.79 9.96
CA TYR A 253 22.45 -12.12 8.67
C TYR A 253 23.82 -12.12 8.02
N VAL A 254 23.86 -12.32 6.71
CA VAL A 254 25.09 -12.18 5.91
C VAL A 254 25.05 -10.84 5.20
N LYS A 255 26.08 -10.03 5.41
CA LYS A 255 26.41 -8.85 4.61
C LYS A 255 27.44 -9.24 3.57
N MET A 256 27.20 -8.90 2.31
CA MET A 256 28.09 -9.22 1.21
C MET A 256 28.13 -8.07 0.21
N GLN A 257 29.30 -7.85 -0.38
CA GLN A 257 29.46 -6.86 -1.42
C GLN A 257 29.33 -7.50 -2.80
N ASN A 258 28.50 -6.92 -3.66
CA ASN A 258 28.48 -7.27 -5.08
C ASN A 258 29.73 -6.69 -5.73
N GLN A 259 30.58 -7.54 -6.28
CA GLN A 259 31.88 -7.15 -6.83
C GLN A 259 31.78 -6.24 -8.06
N THR A 260 30.74 -6.40 -8.86
CA THR A 260 30.56 -5.62 -10.09
C THR A 260 30.03 -4.21 -9.84
N THR A 261 29.12 -4.07 -8.87
CA THR A 261 28.45 -2.81 -8.56
C THR A 261 28.93 -2.14 -7.29
N GLU A 262 29.78 -2.83 -6.52
CA GLU A 262 30.27 -2.44 -5.18
C GLU A 262 29.15 -2.22 -4.15
N ILE A 263 27.91 -2.57 -4.50
CA ILE A 263 26.75 -2.42 -3.61
C ILE A 263 26.75 -3.54 -2.58
N TRP A 264 26.52 -3.17 -1.33
CA TRP A 264 26.34 -4.12 -0.25
C TRP A 264 24.90 -4.68 -0.21
N HIS A 265 24.81 -5.97 0.06
CA HIS A 265 23.57 -6.70 0.27
C HIS A 265 23.56 -7.32 1.66
N VAL A 266 22.42 -7.32 2.30
CA VAL A 266 22.22 -7.95 3.62
C VAL A 266 21.04 -8.90 3.53
N GLU A 267 21.25 -10.16 3.90
CA GLU A 267 20.22 -11.20 3.83
C GLU A 267 20.20 -12.02 5.12
N ALA A 268 18.98 -12.39 5.57
CA ALA A 268 18.83 -13.36 6.66
C ALA A 268 19.24 -14.76 6.19
N VAL A 269 19.88 -15.50 7.08
CA VAL A 269 20.20 -16.92 6.89
C VAL A 269 19.66 -17.76 8.04
N SER A 270 19.60 -19.08 7.87
CA SER A 270 19.09 -19.98 8.90
C SER A 270 19.79 -19.77 10.25
N PRO A 271 19.06 -19.77 11.37
CA PRO A 271 19.66 -19.78 12.71
C PRO A 271 20.62 -20.94 12.97
N ALA A 272 20.62 -21.99 12.13
CA ALA A 272 21.59 -23.07 12.18
C ALA A 272 23.00 -22.65 11.72
N CYS A 273 23.10 -21.58 10.91
CA CYS A 273 24.36 -21.06 10.42
C CYS A 273 25.11 -20.32 11.54
N ARG A 274 26.12 -20.96 12.11
CA ARG A 274 26.94 -20.39 13.21
C ARG A 274 28.26 -19.81 12.74
N THR A 275 28.67 -20.13 11.51
CA THR A 275 29.87 -19.61 10.85
C THR A 275 29.52 -18.98 9.51
N LEU A 276 30.37 -18.09 9.04
CA LEU A 276 30.21 -17.49 7.72
C LEU A 276 30.21 -18.55 6.61
N LYS A 277 31.01 -19.59 6.77
CA LYS A 277 31.08 -20.72 5.82
C LYS A 277 29.74 -21.43 5.69
N ASP A 278 29.04 -21.68 6.82
CA ASP A 278 27.71 -22.30 6.82
C ASP A 278 26.68 -21.41 6.11
N ALA A 279 26.72 -20.12 6.40
CA ALA A 279 25.80 -19.14 5.84
C ALA A 279 25.98 -18.99 4.31
N ILE A 280 27.22 -18.91 3.84
CA ILE A 280 27.52 -18.85 2.40
C ILE A 280 27.10 -20.17 1.72
N LYS A 281 27.39 -21.32 2.34
CA LYS A 281 27.00 -22.61 1.80
C LYS A 281 25.49 -22.76 1.66
N GLU A 282 24.72 -22.31 2.65
CA GLU A 282 23.24 -22.31 2.59
C GLU A 282 22.76 -21.47 1.41
N ARG A 283 23.24 -20.21 1.31
CA ARG A 283 22.83 -19.28 0.26
C ARG A 283 23.06 -19.83 -1.15
N PHE A 284 24.14 -20.54 -1.37
CA PHE A 284 24.50 -21.10 -2.67
C PHE A 284 24.07 -22.57 -2.86
N GLY A 285 23.03 -23.01 -2.14
CA GLY A 285 22.41 -24.32 -2.32
C GLY A 285 23.32 -25.48 -1.96
N GLY A 286 24.16 -25.32 -0.94
CA GLY A 286 25.02 -26.38 -0.42
C GLY A 286 26.36 -26.56 -1.14
N LYS A 287 26.71 -25.68 -2.09
CA LYS A 287 28.00 -25.71 -2.80
C LYS A 287 29.13 -25.13 -1.95
N ASP A 288 30.31 -25.70 -2.04
CA ASP A 288 31.50 -25.17 -1.37
C ASP A 288 31.96 -23.82 -1.97
N MET A 289 32.51 -22.93 -1.14
CA MET A 289 33.01 -21.60 -1.58
C MET A 289 33.98 -21.66 -2.76
N LYS A 290 34.81 -22.71 -2.87
CA LYS A 290 35.74 -22.87 -3.97
C LYS A 290 35.10 -23.01 -5.35
N ILE A 291 33.83 -23.37 -5.43
CA ILE A 291 33.07 -23.55 -6.70
C ILE A 291 32.39 -22.25 -7.14
N LEU A 292 32.22 -21.29 -6.24
CA LEU A 292 31.51 -20.05 -6.50
C LEU A 292 32.29 -18.98 -7.27
N ASN A 293 33.56 -19.25 -7.47
CA ASN A 293 34.50 -18.37 -8.17
C ASN A 293 34.64 -18.70 -9.67
N ILE A 294 33.72 -19.50 -10.23
CA ILE A 294 33.70 -19.89 -11.64
C ILE A 294 32.35 -19.45 -12.25
N ALA A 295 32.10 -18.16 -12.31
CA ALA A 295 31.02 -17.64 -13.15
C ALA A 295 31.39 -16.27 -13.69
#